data_01522e95a6344cea6c3608b2ba3d6df3
#
_entry.id   01522e95a6344cea6c3608b2ba3d6df3
#
_cell.length_a   1.000
_cell.length_b   1.000
_cell.length_c   1.000
_cell.angle_alpha   90.00
_cell.angle_beta   90.00
_cell.angle_gamma   90.00
#
_symmetry.space_group_name_H-M   'P 1'
#
loop_
_entity.id
_entity.type
_entity.pdbx_description
1 polymer ?
#
loop_
_entity_poly.entity_id
_entity_poly.type
_entity_poly.pdbx_seq_one_letter_code
_entity_poly.pdbx_strand_id
1 'polypeptide(L)'
;MTSIPLAAISAWHPQAPLQRLHFDWLAGVELAVLRLDLIDPLISGNKWFKLAPHLRAAAEQHARGIISLGGAHSNHLHALAAAGQRFSFATVGLLRGHPQDTPTVADLQRFGMQLHWLGYGGYR
;
A
#
# COMPACT_ATOMS: atom_id res chain seq x y z
N MET A 1 8.95 -13.35 16.64
CA MET A 1 8.20 -12.67 15.57
C MET A 1 7.11 -13.58 15.05
N THR A 2 5.90 -13.09 15.08
CA THR A 2 4.73 -13.80 14.55
C THR A 2 4.68 -13.72 13.02
N SER A 3 4.07 -14.72 12.40
CA SER A 3 3.83 -14.72 10.96
C SER A 3 2.74 -13.69 10.58
N ILE A 4 2.65 -13.38 9.29
CA ILE A 4 1.61 -12.51 8.74
C ILE A 4 0.22 -13.08 9.06
N PRO A 5 -0.72 -12.29 9.62
CA PRO A 5 -1.99 -12.81 10.12
C PRO A 5 -3.02 -13.02 9.00
N LEU A 6 -3.07 -14.22 8.42
CA LEU A 6 -3.96 -14.57 7.32
C LEU A 6 -5.44 -14.27 7.63
N ALA A 7 -5.91 -14.65 8.82
CA ALA A 7 -7.31 -14.47 9.20
C ALA A 7 -7.72 -12.99 9.22
N ALA A 8 -6.90 -12.13 9.82
CA ALA A 8 -7.17 -10.68 9.89
C ALA A 8 -7.17 -10.03 8.50
N ILE A 9 -6.22 -10.39 7.64
CA ILE A 9 -6.14 -9.88 6.26
C ILE A 9 -7.34 -10.35 5.44
N SER A 10 -7.72 -11.63 5.55
CA SER A 10 -8.84 -12.18 4.81
C SER A 10 -10.19 -11.63 5.28
N ALA A 11 -10.31 -11.24 6.53
CA ALA A 11 -11.53 -10.65 7.09
C ALA A 11 -11.71 -9.16 6.74
N TRP A 12 -10.66 -8.47 6.31
CA TRP A 12 -10.76 -7.05 5.97
C TRP A 12 -11.18 -6.84 4.53
N HIS A 13 -12.38 -6.33 4.34
CA HIS A 13 -12.98 -6.04 3.04
C HIS A 13 -13.28 -4.53 2.95
N PRO A 14 -12.31 -3.69 2.58
CA PRO A 14 -12.55 -2.27 2.46
C PRO A 14 -13.52 -1.97 1.32
N GLN A 15 -14.46 -1.08 1.57
CA GLN A 15 -15.50 -0.69 0.60
C GLN A 15 -15.17 0.66 -0.02
N ALA A 16 -15.26 0.74 -1.33
CA ALA A 16 -15.11 1.98 -2.07
C ALA A 16 -16.50 2.57 -2.38
N PRO A 17 -16.78 3.83 -2.01
CA PRO A 17 -18.02 4.47 -2.40
C PRO A 17 -18.11 4.67 -3.91
N LEU A 18 -19.30 4.49 -4.46
CA LEU A 18 -19.60 4.85 -5.84
C LEU A 18 -20.26 6.24 -5.85
N GLN A 19 -19.56 7.22 -6.41
CA GLN A 19 -20.04 8.61 -6.48
C GLN A 19 -20.55 8.93 -7.88
N ARG A 20 -21.80 9.30 -8.01
CA ARG A 20 -22.35 9.80 -9.27
C ARG A 20 -21.88 11.24 -9.51
N LEU A 21 -21.52 11.52 -10.76
CA LEU A 21 -21.10 12.84 -11.21
C LEU A 21 -22.09 13.37 -12.24
N HIS A 22 -22.42 14.65 -12.11
CA HIS A 22 -23.32 15.36 -13.01
C HIS A 22 -22.60 16.57 -13.60
N PHE A 23 -22.51 16.60 -14.92
CA PHE A 23 -21.94 17.73 -15.65
C PHE A 23 -22.93 18.17 -16.74
N ASP A 24 -23.15 19.46 -16.88
CA ASP A 24 -24.10 20.02 -17.87
C ASP A 24 -23.76 19.64 -19.32
N TRP A 25 -22.44 19.47 -19.59
CA TRP A 25 -21.96 19.06 -20.92
C TRP A 25 -22.10 17.56 -21.20
N LEU A 26 -22.48 16.76 -20.22
CA LEU A 26 -22.57 15.30 -20.33
C LEU A 26 -24.04 14.87 -20.46
N ALA A 27 -24.67 15.21 -21.58
CA ALA A 27 -26.07 14.88 -21.82
C ALA A 27 -26.24 13.41 -22.24
N GLY A 28 -27.21 12.72 -21.62
CA GLY A 28 -27.59 11.36 -21.98
C GLY A 28 -26.62 10.25 -21.55
N VAL A 29 -25.62 10.57 -20.73
CA VAL A 29 -24.65 9.60 -20.20
C VAL A 29 -24.65 9.66 -18.67
N GLU A 30 -24.74 8.48 -18.04
CA GLU A 30 -24.52 8.37 -16.60
C GLU A 30 -23.01 8.16 -16.34
N LEU A 31 -22.45 8.99 -15.45
CA LEU A 31 -21.06 8.90 -15.04
C LEU A 31 -20.97 8.68 -13.53
N ALA A 32 -20.15 7.73 -13.14
CA ALA A 32 -19.86 7.48 -11.73
C ALA A 32 -18.37 7.19 -11.53
N VAL A 33 -17.84 7.55 -10.36
CA VAL A 33 -16.47 7.28 -9.94
C VAL A 33 -16.46 6.30 -8.78
N LEU A 34 -15.73 5.21 -8.94
CA LEU A 34 -15.43 4.31 -7.83
C LEU A 34 -14.28 4.91 -7.01
N ARG A 35 -14.59 5.39 -5.81
CA ARG A 35 -13.67 6.15 -4.97
C ARG A 35 -12.74 5.23 -4.17
N LEU A 36 -11.75 4.64 -4.86
CA LEU A 36 -10.72 3.82 -4.21
C LEU A 36 -9.84 4.61 -3.24
N ASP A 37 -9.78 5.92 -3.39
CA ASP A 37 -9.09 6.83 -2.48
C ASP A 37 -9.75 6.92 -1.10
N LEU A 38 -11.00 6.47 -0.97
CA LEU A 38 -11.77 6.52 0.27
C LEU A 38 -11.92 5.16 0.98
N ILE A 39 -11.22 4.13 0.55
CA ILE A 39 -11.35 2.79 1.17
C ILE A 39 -10.79 2.74 2.59
N ASP A 40 -9.77 3.52 2.88
CA ASP A 40 -9.11 3.61 4.18
C ASP A 40 -8.26 4.88 4.24
N PRO A 41 -8.10 5.52 5.41
CA PRO A 41 -7.30 6.74 5.53
C PRO A 41 -5.82 6.57 5.18
N LEU A 42 -5.24 5.39 5.38
CA LEU A 42 -3.81 5.12 5.19
C LEU A 42 -3.53 4.22 4.00
N ILE A 43 -4.34 3.18 3.78
CA ILE A 43 -4.20 2.25 2.65
C ILE A 43 -5.19 2.67 1.57
N SER A 44 -4.97 3.83 0.97
CA SER A 44 -5.88 4.40 -0.02
C SER A 44 -5.48 4.03 -1.45
N GLY A 45 -6.41 4.24 -2.38
CA GLY A 45 -6.21 3.97 -3.79
C GLY A 45 -6.25 2.48 -4.13
N ASN A 46 -5.68 2.12 -5.27
CA ASN A 46 -5.74 0.75 -5.80
C ASN A 46 -4.69 -0.21 -5.22
N LYS A 47 -3.81 0.26 -4.36
CA LYS A 47 -2.65 -0.53 -3.91
C LYS A 47 -3.04 -1.70 -3.01
N TRP A 48 -4.07 -1.54 -2.17
CA TRP A 48 -4.56 -2.66 -1.37
C TRP A 48 -4.97 -3.86 -2.24
N PHE A 49 -5.70 -3.62 -3.32
CA PHE A 49 -6.18 -4.68 -4.20
C PHE A 49 -5.03 -5.41 -4.93
N LYS A 50 -3.89 -4.74 -5.10
CA LYS A 50 -2.66 -5.36 -5.61
C LYS A 50 -1.89 -6.10 -4.54
N LEU A 51 -1.87 -5.59 -3.31
CA LEU A 51 -1.14 -6.17 -2.19
C LEU A 51 -1.82 -7.39 -1.58
N ALA A 52 -3.13 -7.36 -1.43
CA ALA A 52 -3.87 -8.37 -0.68
C ALA A 52 -3.61 -9.82 -1.14
N PRO A 53 -3.57 -10.15 -2.44
CA PRO A 53 -3.22 -11.50 -2.88
C PRO A 53 -1.82 -11.94 -2.46
N HIS A 54 -0.84 -11.03 -2.52
CA HIS A 54 0.53 -11.32 -2.12
C HIS A 54 0.66 -11.51 -0.60
N LEU A 55 -0.05 -10.70 0.18
CA LEU A 55 -0.06 -10.84 1.64
C LEU A 55 -0.71 -12.17 2.07
N ARG A 56 -1.78 -12.58 1.41
CA ARG A 56 -2.39 -13.89 1.66
C ARG A 56 -1.44 -15.04 1.34
N ALA A 57 -0.82 -15.01 0.15
CA ALA A 57 0.14 -16.03 -0.25
C ALA A 57 1.36 -16.09 0.70
N ALA A 58 1.86 -14.94 1.14
CA ALA A 58 2.94 -14.88 2.12
C ALA A 58 2.51 -15.43 3.49
N ALA A 59 1.29 -15.13 3.93
CA ALA A 59 0.75 -15.63 5.18
C ALA A 59 0.57 -17.18 5.15
N GLU A 60 0.11 -17.74 4.04
CA GLU A 60 0.00 -19.18 3.82
C GLU A 60 1.35 -19.89 3.87
N GLN A 61 2.42 -19.20 3.48
CA GLN A 61 3.80 -19.67 3.58
C GLN A 61 4.43 -19.40 4.95
N HIS A 62 3.68 -18.92 5.92
CA HIS A 62 4.17 -18.55 7.25
C HIS A 62 5.27 -17.48 7.23
N ALA A 63 5.28 -16.62 6.22
CA ALA A 63 6.21 -15.50 6.16
C ALA A 63 6.03 -14.55 7.34
N ARG A 64 7.12 -13.96 7.81
CA ARG A 64 7.12 -13.03 8.94
C ARG A 64 7.02 -11.57 8.52
N GLY A 65 7.27 -11.29 7.25
CA GLY A 65 7.24 -9.94 6.72
C GLY A 65 7.37 -9.92 5.21
N ILE A 66 7.34 -8.71 4.67
CA ILE A 66 7.42 -8.46 3.23
C ILE A 66 8.56 -7.49 2.95
N ILE A 67 9.37 -7.83 1.96
CA ILE A 67 10.38 -6.94 1.38
C ILE A 67 9.89 -6.50 0.01
N SER A 68 9.95 -5.21 -0.28
CA SER A 68 9.56 -4.70 -1.59
C SER A 68 10.40 -3.51 -2.03
N LEU A 69 10.28 -3.16 -3.29
CA LEU A 69 11.05 -2.11 -3.97
C LEU A 69 10.18 -0.90 -4.24
N GLY A 70 10.79 0.29 -4.21
CA GLY A 70 10.13 1.52 -4.58
C GLY A 70 11.05 2.72 -4.54
N GLY A 71 10.55 3.88 -4.91
CA GLY A 71 11.26 5.16 -4.80
C GLY A 71 10.82 5.96 -3.58
N ALA A 72 11.41 7.16 -3.42
CA ALA A 72 11.12 8.07 -2.31
C ALA A 72 9.67 8.62 -2.28
N HIS A 73 8.91 8.43 -3.36
CA HIS A 73 7.52 8.84 -3.49
C HIS A 73 6.58 7.64 -3.78
N SER A 74 6.99 6.43 -3.43
CA SER A 74 6.29 5.20 -3.79
C SER A 74 4.98 5.03 -3.02
N ASN A 75 3.86 5.12 -3.73
CA ASN A 75 2.55 4.78 -3.18
C ASN A 75 2.42 3.29 -2.81
N HIS A 76 3.17 2.43 -3.51
CA HIS A 76 3.22 1.01 -3.22
C HIS A 76 3.87 0.73 -1.86
N LEU A 77 5.06 1.29 -1.61
CA LEU A 77 5.72 1.14 -0.31
C LEU A 77 4.91 1.76 0.82
N HIS A 78 4.26 2.90 0.56
CA HIS A 78 3.39 3.55 1.54
C HIS A 78 2.23 2.63 1.95
N ALA A 79 1.53 2.04 0.99
CA ALA A 79 0.46 1.09 1.26
C ALA A 79 0.94 -0.17 1.99
N LEU A 80 2.11 -0.71 1.59
CA LEU A 80 2.71 -1.87 2.25
C LEU A 80 3.08 -1.56 3.71
N ALA A 81 3.73 -0.43 3.97
CA ALA A 81 4.10 -0.02 5.32
C ALA A 81 2.86 0.18 6.20
N ALA A 82 1.82 0.83 5.68
CA ALA A 82 0.55 1.03 6.38
C ALA A 82 -0.14 -0.32 6.67
N ALA A 83 -0.10 -1.27 5.74
CA ALA A 83 -0.62 -2.63 5.96
C ALA A 83 0.18 -3.37 7.03
N GLY A 84 1.50 -3.25 7.04
CA GLY A 84 2.37 -3.82 8.07
C GLY A 84 2.04 -3.30 9.47
N GLN A 85 1.78 -2.00 9.59
CA GLN A 85 1.33 -1.41 10.84
C GLN A 85 -0.07 -1.91 11.25
N ARG A 86 -1.01 -1.90 10.32
CA ARG A 86 -2.40 -2.31 10.59
C ARG A 86 -2.51 -3.77 11.00
N PHE A 87 -1.80 -4.66 10.33
CA PHE A 87 -1.88 -6.12 10.56
C PHE A 87 -0.71 -6.68 11.37
N SER A 88 0.17 -5.82 11.88
CA SER A 88 1.29 -6.19 12.78
C SER A 88 2.26 -7.21 12.17
N PHE A 89 2.74 -6.94 10.96
CA PHE A 89 3.84 -7.70 10.35
C PHE A 89 4.99 -6.80 9.91
N ALA A 90 6.19 -7.37 9.83
CA ALA A 90 7.39 -6.63 9.47
C ALA A 90 7.41 -6.24 7.98
N THR A 91 7.85 -5.02 7.70
CA THR A 91 8.02 -4.53 6.32
C THR A 91 9.43 -3.96 6.12
N VAL A 92 9.98 -4.23 4.95
CA VAL A 92 11.28 -3.70 4.53
C VAL A 92 11.13 -3.07 3.15
N GLY A 93 11.54 -1.82 3.02
CA GLY A 93 11.58 -1.09 1.76
C GLY A 93 13.01 -1.00 1.24
N LEU A 94 13.21 -1.46 0.01
CA LEU A 94 14.45 -1.25 -0.75
C LEU A 94 14.22 -0.06 -1.68
N LEU A 95 14.86 1.08 -1.39
CA LEU A 95 14.58 2.33 -2.05
C LEU A 95 15.61 2.68 -3.11
N ARG A 96 15.11 3.12 -4.26
CA ARG A 96 15.94 3.64 -5.34
C ARG A 96 16.52 5.00 -4.97
N GLY A 97 17.81 5.19 -5.24
CA GLY A 97 18.50 6.45 -5.06
C GLY A 97 19.20 6.57 -3.72
N HIS A 98 19.58 7.79 -3.41
CA HIS A 98 20.19 8.14 -2.12
C HIS A 98 19.13 8.59 -1.12
N PRO A 99 19.44 8.57 0.18
CA PRO A 99 18.50 9.03 1.21
C PRO A 99 17.92 10.41 0.91
N GLN A 100 16.60 10.52 0.99
CA GLN A 100 15.84 11.74 0.74
C GLN A 100 14.78 11.91 1.82
N ASP A 101 14.52 13.16 2.18
CA ASP A 101 13.45 13.53 3.09
C ASP A 101 12.20 13.89 2.28
N THR A 102 11.29 12.95 2.14
CA THR A 102 9.98 13.17 1.52
C THR A 102 8.87 12.88 2.53
N PRO A 103 7.66 13.44 2.35
CA PRO A 103 6.51 13.06 3.18
C PRO A 103 6.25 11.55 3.17
N THR A 104 6.41 10.91 2.01
CA THR A 104 6.27 9.45 1.89
C THR A 104 7.30 8.72 2.74
N VAL A 105 8.58 9.07 2.66
CA VAL A 105 9.64 8.45 3.47
C VAL A 105 9.39 8.63 4.96
N ALA A 106 8.95 9.81 5.39
CA ALA A 106 8.58 10.06 6.78
C ALA A 106 7.44 9.13 7.24
N ASP A 107 6.43 8.91 6.40
CA ASP A 107 5.34 7.99 6.68
C ASP A 107 5.81 6.53 6.74
N LEU A 108 6.69 6.10 5.83
CA LEU A 108 7.26 4.74 5.87
C LEU A 108 7.93 4.45 7.20
N GLN A 109 8.74 5.39 7.69
CA GLN A 109 9.42 5.29 8.98
C GLN A 109 8.41 5.29 10.14
N ARG A 110 7.43 6.18 10.10
CA ARG A 110 6.37 6.26 11.13
C ARG A 110 5.56 4.97 11.21
N PHE A 111 5.32 4.28 10.09
CA PHE A 111 4.63 2.99 10.04
C PHE A 111 5.53 1.79 10.40
N GLY A 112 6.80 2.05 10.72
CA GLY A 112 7.73 1.01 11.18
C GLY A 112 8.41 0.22 10.06
N MET A 113 8.36 0.68 8.81
CA MET A 113 9.10 0.06 7.72
C MET A 113 10.60 0.28 7.90
N GLN A 114 11.38 -0.79 7.80
CA GLN A 114 12.83 -0.71 7.73
C GLN A 114 13.25 -0.31 6.31
N LEU A 115 14.06 0.74 6.19
CA LEU A 115 14.45 1.30 4.90
C LEU A 115 15.91 1.00 4.56
N HIS A 116 16.16 0.60 3.33
CA HIS A 116 17.49 0.42 2.75
C HIS A 116 17.58 1.15 1.42
N TRP A 117 18.51 2.09 1.32
CA TRP A 117 18.74 2.85 0.09
C TRP A 117 19.78 2.13 -0.77
N LEU A 118 19.43 1.83 -2.02
CA LEU A 118 20.25 1.02 -2.93
C LEU A 118 21.14 1.84 -3.87
N GLY A 119 21.01 3.17 -3.85
CA GLY A 119 21.56 3.98 -4.93
C GLY A 119 20.84 3.72 -6.26
N TYR A 120 21.24 4.42 -7.31
CA TYR A 120 20.59 4.23 -8.63
C TYR A 120 21.07 2.97 -9.35
N GLY A 121 22.31 2.54 -9.12
CA GLY A 121 22.87 1.34 -9.71
C GLY A 121 22.31 0.05 -9.10
N GLY A 122 22.13 0.02 -7.78
CA GLY A 122 21.67 -1.15 -7.05
C GLY A 122 20.19 -1.50 -7.26
N TYR A 123 19.40 -0.58 -7.84
CA TYR A 123 17.97 -0.76 -8.09
C TYR A 123 17.66 -1.45 -9.43
N ARG A 124 18.62 -1.66 -10.27
CA ARG A 124 18.47 -2.25 -11.62
C ARG A 124 18.19 -3.74 -11.60
#